data_0e8d1a63fcdeb0483e03a5c1e426f539
#
_entry.id   0e8d1a63fcdeb0483e03a5c1e426f539
#
_cell.length_a   1.000
_cell.length_b   1.000
_cell.length_c   1.000
_cell.angle_alpha   90.00
_cell.angle_beta   90.00
_cell.angle_gamma   90.00
#
_symmetry.space_group_name_H-M   'P 1'
#
loop_
_entity.id
_entity.type
_entity.pdbx_description
1 polymer ?
#
loop_
_entity_poly.entity_id
_entity_poly.type
_entity_poly.pdbx_seq_one_letter_code
_entity_poly.pdbx_strand_id
1 'polypeptide(L)'
;RIFGPGGIQTQVQLVNQVRCKHSLALVTCSYRPDLSRCANLCASIDALVACDYHHYVVVPARDLSLFRHLESPYRSVVATQDVMPAQFFHLPLLKKWWLDSGGWPIRGWMMQQLTKLSADALSDCENIVFVDSDIEFIQSFQRERFLRDGALRLHRKPGEMNAGVHLQWHHASAELLGLPPQYFGSDYVGALAC
;
A
#
# COMPACT_ATOMS: atom_id res chain seq x y z
N ARG A 1 15.19 -16.35 -1.45
CA ARG A 1 13.93 -17.02 -1.07
C ARG A 1 13.53 -16.49 0.31
N ILE A 2 12.82 -15.35 0.36
CA ILE A 2 12.34 -14.72 1.60
C ILE A 2 10.93 -15.23 1.95
N PHE A 3 10.23 -15.84 1.01
CA PHE A 3 8.89 -16.40 1.23
C PHE A 3 8.88 -17.89 0.84
N GLY A 4 8.75 -18.77 1.82
CA GLY A 4 8.47 -20.20 1.57
C GLY A 4 6.98 -20.38 1.23
N PRO A 5 6.61 -21.34 0.36
CA PRO A 5 5.25 -21.46 -0.19
C PRO A 5 4.18 -21.97 0.80
N GLY A 6 4.51 -22.17 2.08
CA GLY A 6 3.60 -22.85 3.02
C GLY A 6 2.95 -21.99 4.10
N GLY A 7 3.41 -20.75 4.33
CA GLY A 7 2.96 -19.96 5.48
C GLY A 7 1.85 -18.93 5.20
N ILE A 8 1.67 -18.56 3.97
CA ILE A 8 0.77 -17.45 3.58
C ILE A 8 -0.69 -17.90 3.44
N GLN A 9 -0.93 -19.15 3.04
CA GLN A 9 -2.29 -19.63 2.79
C GLN A 9 -3.17 -19.81 4.01
N THR A 10 -2.61 -20.02 5.20
CA THR A 10 -3.40 -20.39 6.38
C THR A 10 -3.98 -19.19 7.14
N GLN A 11 -3.40 -18.00 7.03
CA GLN A 11 -3.92 -16.79 7.69
C GLN A 11 -4.81 -15.92 6.80
N VAL A 12 -4.63 -16.00 5.48
CA VAL A 12 -5.48 -15.30 4.50
C VAL A 12 -6.93 -15.83 4.52
N GLN A 13 -7.17 -17.01 5.04
CA GLN A 13 -8.53 -17.59 5.13
C GLN A 13 -9.46 -16.91 6.14
N LEU A 14 -8.97 -16.04 7.01
CA LEU A 14 -9.79 -15.35 8.02
C LEU A 14 -10.20 -13.93 7.62
N VAL A 15 -9.53 -13.30 6.65
CA VAL A 15 -10.08 -12.13 5.99
C VAL A 15 -11.11 -12.67 5.00
N ASN A 16 -12.39 -12.58 5.35
CA ASN A 16 -13.49 -12.94 4.45
C ASN A 16 -13.09 -12.58 3.03
N GLN A 17 -12.95 -13.60 2.17
CA GLN A 17 -12.70 -13.45 0.74
C GLN A 17 -13.85 -12.62 0.14
N VAL A 18 -13.77 -11.32 0.29
CA VAL A 18 -14.46 -10.43 -0.61
C VAL A 18 -13.69 -10.57 -1.93
N ARG A 19 -14.06 -11.58 -2.72
CA ARG A 19 -13.62 -11.68 -4.11
C ARG A 19 -13.89 -10.31 -4.70
N CYS A 20 -12.83 -9.59 -5.03
CA CYS A 20 -12.99 -8.25 -5.56
C CYS A 20 -13.73 -8.37 -6.89
N LYS A 21 -15.01 -8.04 -6.88
CA LYS A 21 -15.80 -7.87 -8.10
C LYS A 21 -15.36 -6.62 -8.86
N HIS A 22 -14.50 -5.83 -8.25
CA HIS A 22 -14.14 -4.50 -8.71
C HIS A 22 -12.94 -4.53 -9.65
N SER A 23 -12.87 -3.57 -10.55
CA SER A 23 -11.78 -3.46 -11.53
C SER A 23 -10.52 -2.81 -10.96
N LEU A 24 -10.62 -2.17 -9.78
CA LEU A 24 -9.57 -1.40 -9.15
C LEU A 24 -9.64 -1.53 -7.63
N ALA A 25 -8.50 -1.82 -6.98
CA ALA A 25 -8.35 -1.67 -5.54
C ALA A 25 -7.54 -0.41 -5.24
N LEU A 26 -8.06 0.44 -4.35
CA LEU A 26 -7.32 1.54 -3.75
C LEU A 26 -6.87 1.10 -2.35
N VAL A 27 -5.61 1.32 -2.00
CA VAL A 27 -5.07 0.94 -0.70
C VAL A 27 -4.39 2.13 -0.05
N THR A 28 -4.90 2.53 1.11
CA THR A 28 -4.40 3.64 1.90
C THR A 28 -3.96 3.14 3.26
N CYS A 29 -2.69 3.35 3.61
CA CYS A 29 -2.22 3.14 4.97
C CYS A 29 -2.38 4.44 5.76
N SER A 30 -3.04 4.38 6.93
CA SER A 30 -3.28 5.53 7.78
C SER A 30 -3.10 5.21 9.27
N TYR A 31 -3.22 6.19 10.13
CA TYR A 31 -3.13 6.05 11.57
C TYR A 31 -3.78 7.26 12.26
N ARG A 32 -4.01 7.18 13.57
CA ARG A 32 -4.79 8.17 14.33
C ARG A 32 -4.47 9.64 14.03
N PRO A 33 -3.21 10.12 13.96
CA PRO A 33 -2.90 11.51 13.65
C PRO A 33 -3.37 11.99 12.28
N ASP A 34 -3.51 11.10 11.31
CA ASP A 34 -3.91 11.42 9.93
C ASP A 34 -5.41 11.17 9.66
N LEU A 35 -6.20 10.89 10.68
CA LEU A 35 -7.63 10.57 10.53
C LEU A 35 -8.40 11.62 9.71
N SER A 36 -8.21 12.91 10.01
CA SER A 36 -8.91 13.98 9.28
C SER A 36 -8.50 14.07 7.82
N ARG A 37 -7.21 13.91 7.53
CA ARG A 37 -6.69 13.89 6.15
C ARG A 37 -7.21 12.67 5.40
N CYS A 38 -7.20 11.51 6.05
CA CYS A 38 -7.75 10.29 5.48
C CYS A 38 -9.25 10.42 5.19
N ALA A 39 -10.00 11.12 6.03
CA ALA A 39 -11.41 11.40 5.79
C ALA A 39 -11.62 12.29 4.54
N ASN A 40 -10.78 13.33 4.37
CA ASN A 40 -10.80 14.16 3.17
C ASN A 40 -10.46 13.36 1.91
N LEU A 41 -9.41 12.52 1.97
CA LEU A 41 -9.09 11.60 0.89
C LEU A 41 -10.29 10.71 0.55
N CYS A 42 -10.92 10.09 1.55
CA CYS A 42 -12.10 9.25 1.35
C CYS A 42 -13.23 10.00 0.64
N ALA A 43 -13.51 11.23 1.06
CA ALA A 43 -14.52 12.08 0.43
C ALA A 43 -14.16 12.43 -1.04
N SER A 44 -12.88 12.71 -1.32
CA SER A 44 -12.42 12.98 -2.67
C SER A 44 -12.50 11.75 -3.59
N ILE A 45 -12.21 10.56 -3.05
CA ILE A 45 -12.39 9.28 -3.76
C ILE A 45 -13.86 9.08 -4.11
N ASP A 46 -14.76 9.22 -3.13
CA ASP A 46 -16.20 9.02 -3.34
C ASP A 46 -16.77 9.99 -4.39
N ALA A 47 -16.23 11.21 -4.46
CA ALA A 47 -16.69 12.23 -5.39
C ALA A 47 -16.11 12.09 -6.81
N LEU A 48 -14.88 11.59 -6.96
CA LEU A 48 -14.08 11.76 -8.17
C LEU A 48 -13.65 10.45 -8.86
N VAL A 49 -13.69 9.29 -8.17
CA VAL A 49 -13.41 8.01 -8.80
C VAL A 49 -14.63 7.55 -9.60
N ALA A 50 -14.52 7.54 -10.91
CA ALA A 50 -15.60 7.27 -11.84
C ALA A 50 -15.53 5.86 -12.46
N CYS A 51 -14.96 4.90 -11.74
CA CYS A 51 -14.92 3.48 -12.13
C CYS A 51 -15.35 2.61 -10.95
N ASP A 52 -15.56 1.32 -11.23
CA ASP A 52 -15.83 0.34 -10.20
C ASP A 52 -14.55 0.08 -9.37
N TYR A 53 -14.60 0.37 -8.07
CA TYR A 53 -13.46 0.27 -7.16
C TYR A 53 -13.84 -0.28 -5.79
N HIS A 54 -12.84 -0.79 -5.05
CA HIS A 54 -12.91 -0.97 -3.62
C HIS A 54 -11.72 -0.31 -2.92
N HIS A 55 -11.99 0.47 -1.87
CA HIS A 55 -10.98 1.20 -1.12
C HIS A 55 -10.71 0.50 0.22
N TYR A 56 -9.47 0.08 0.44
CA TYR A 56 -9.01 -0.48 1.70
C TYR A 56 -8.23 0.57 2.50
N VAL A 57 -8.74 0.95 3.66
CA VAL A 57 -8.05 1.82 4.61
C VAL A 57 -7.42 0.95 5.67
N VAL A 58 -6.10 0.79 5.61
CA VAL A 58 -5.33 -0.08 6.50
C VAL A 58 -4.77 0.74 7.67
N VAL A 59 -5.16 0.38 8.89
CA VAL A 59 -4.79 1.11 10.10
C VAL A 59 -4.31 0.16 11.20
N PRO A 60 -3.51 0.62 12.17
CA PRO A 60 -3.19 -0.19 13.35
C PRO A 60 -4.46 -0.65 14.06
N ALA A 61 -4.50 -1.89 14.56
CA ALA A 61 -5.69 -2.46 15.23
C ALA A 61 -6.24 -1.58 16.35
N ARG A 62 -5.36 -0.88 17.09
CA ARG A 62 -5.75 0.09 18.14
C ARG A 62 -6.53 1.29 17.63
N ASP A 63 -6.43 1.60 16.35
CA ASP A 63 -7.05 2.77 15.71
C ASP A 63 -8.33 2.40 14.94
N LEU A 64 -8.64 1.11 14.76
CA LEU A 64 -9.79 0.63 14.00
C LEU A 64 -11.10 1.32 14.37
N SER A 65 -11.40 1.42 15.67
CA SER A 65 -12.65 2.02 16.15
C SER A 65 -12.80 3.49 15.74
N LEU A 66 -11.67 4.21 15.60
CA LEU A 66 -11.66 5.61 15.19
C LEU A 66 -11.97 5.78 13.69
N PHE A 67 -11.58 4.80 12.86
CA PHE A 67 -11.73 4.86 11.42
C PHE A 67 -13.02 4.21 10.91
N ARG A 68 -13.72 3.41 11.72
CA ARG A 68 -14.93 2.69 11.30
C ARG A 68 -16.02 3.57 10.68
N HIS A 69 -16.13 4.83 11.08
CA HIS A 69 -17.10 5.77 10.50
C HIS A 69 -16.81 6.12 9.03
N LEU A 70 -15.61 5.76 8.51
CA LEU A 70 -15.25 5.91 7.10
C LEU A 70 -15.69 4.72 6.24
N GLU A 71 -16.16 3.63 6.85
CA GLU A 71 -16.66 2.46 6.11
C GLU A 71 -17.86 2.82 5.23
N SER A 72 -17.92 2.18 4.06
CA SER A 72 -19.01 2.32 3.10
C SER A 72 -19.13 1.04 2.28
N PRO A 73 -20.16 0.89 1.41
CA PRO A 73 -20.23 -0.25 0.50
C PRO A 73 -19.00 -0.43 -0.41
N TYR A 74 -18.25 0.64 -0.64
CA TYR A 74 -17.06 0.66 -1.50
C TYR A 74 -15.77 0.83 -0.70
N ARG A 75 -15.84 0.79 0.65
CA ARG A 75 -14.67 1.01 1.50
C ARG A 75 -14.70 0.14 2.74
N SER A 76 -13.59 -0.56 2.97
CA SER A 76 -13.36 -1.35 4.17
C SER A 76 -12.21 -0.76 5.01
N VAL A 77 -12.37 -0.74 6.33
CA VAL A 77 -11.30 -0.40 7.27
C VAL A 77 -10.74 -1.69 7.86
N VAL A 78 -9.45 -1.94 7.67
CA VAL A 78 -8.77 -3.20 7.97
C VAL A 78 -7.62 -2.98 8.95
N ALA A 79 -7.37 -3.91 9.84
CA ALA A 79 -6.21 -3.80 10.72
C ALA A 79 -4.92 -4.18 9.97
N THR A 80 -3.84 -3.42 10.22
CA THR A 80 -2.51 -3.75 9.68
C THR A 80 -2.10 -5.18 10.03
N GLN A 81 -2.45 -5.65 11.22
CA GLN A 81 -2.15 -7.00 11.68
C GLN A 81 -2.82 -8.10 10.86
N ASP A 82 -3.97 -7.80 10.24
CA ASP A 82 -4.70 -8.77 9.42
C ASP A 82 -4.12 -8.88 7.99
N VAL A 83 -3.36 -7.87 7.58
CA VAL A 83 -2.71 -7.80 6.26
C VAL A 83 -1.27 -8.34 6.31
N MET A 84 -0.60 -8.09 7.44
CA MET A 84 0.81 -8.41 7.58
C MET A 84 1.05 -9.90 7.85
N PRO A 85 2.13 -10.48 7.30
CA PRO A 85 2.56 -11.81 7.69
C PRO A 85 2.80 -11.91 9.21
N ALA A 86 2.47 -13.05 9.81
CA ALA A 86 2.54 -13.30 11.27
C ALA A 86 3.93 -13.10 11.90
N GLN A 87 4.97 -13.08 11.06
CA GLN A 87 6.34 -12.82 11.51
C GLN A 87 6.58 -11.39 11.99
N PHE A 88 5.64 -10.47 11.73
CA PHE A 88 5.73 -9.08 12.18
C PHE A 88 4.70 -8.82 13.26
N PHE A 89 5.14 -8.38 14.42
CA PHE A 89 4.26 -8.11 15.54
C PHE A 89 4.59 -6.79 16.24
N HIS A 90 3.55 -6.16 16.78
CA HIS A 90 3.65 -4.90 17.48
C HIS A 90 3.74 -5.13 18.98
N LEU A 91 4.78 -4.58 19.62
CA LEU A 91 4.85 -4.58 21.09
C LEU A 91 4.00 -3.43 21.65
N PRO A 92 3.03 -3.70 22.54
CA PRO A 92 2.11 -2.69 23.07
C PRO A 92 2.81 -1.50 23.74
N LEU A 93 3.98 -1.72 24.34
CA LEU A 93 4.78 -0.69 25.02
C LEU A 93 5.61 0.17 24.07
N LEU A 94 5.87 -0.28 22.85
CA LEU A 94 6.70 0.41 21.86
C LEU A 94 5.81 1.03 20.78
N LYS A 95 5.25 2.21 21.05
CA LYS A 95 4.24 2.88 20.20
C LYS A 95 4.60 3.02 18.71
N LYS A 96 5.88 3.04 18.36
CA LYS A 96 6.40 3.31 17.01
C LYS A 96 7.18 2.14 16.39
N TRP A 97 7.35 1.04 17.13
CA TRP A 97 8.22 -0.04 16.72
C TRP A 97 7.44 -1.35 16.58
N TRP A 98 7.76 -2.03 15.52
CA TRP A 98 7.40 -3.41 15.28
C TRP A 98 8.63 -4.29 15.45
N LEU A 99 8.44 -5.57 15.68
CA LEU A 99 9.50 -6.56 15.68
C LEU A 99 9.19 -7.61 14.63
N ASP A 100 10.25 -8.14 14.01
CA ASP A 100 10.14 -9.39 13.27
C ASP A 100 10.32 -10.60 14.19
N SER A 101 10.14 -11.81 13.67
CA SER A 101 10.34 -13.05 14.40
C SER A 101 11.79 -13.26 14.91
N GLY A 102 12.77 -12.56 14.38
CA GLY A 102 14.15 -12.52 14.83
C GLY A 102 14.42 -11.49 15.93
N GLY A 103 13.40 -10.72 16.34
CA GLY A 103 13.52 -9.66 17.36
C GLY A 103 14.10 -8.35 16.83
N TRP A 104 14.24 -8.17 15.51
CA TRP A 104 14.74 -6.94 14.93
C TRP A 104 13.68 -5.83 14.93
N PRO A 105 14.04 -4.63 15.39
CA PRO A 105 13.11 -3.51 15.42
C PRO A 105 12.86 -2.92 14.03
N ILE A 106 11.59 -2.75 13.68
CA ILE A 106 11.14 -2.19 12.40
C ILE A 106 10.38 -0.89 12.67
N ARG A 107 10.76 0.17 11.98
CA ARG A 107 10.10 1.48 12.10
C ARG A 107 8.74 1.49 11.40
N GLY A 108 7.81 2.32 11.88
CA GLY A 108 6.47 2.44 11.33
C GLY A 108 6.42 2.74 9.83
N TRP A 109 7.35 3.58 9.31
CA TRP A 109 7.44 3.83 7.86
C TRP A 109 7.77 2.55 7.07
N MET A 110 8.70 1.73 7.56
CA MET A 110 9.03 0.45 6.92
C MET A 110 7.84 -0.51 6.95
N MET A 111 7.11 -0.53 8.08
CA MET A 111 5.87 -1.31 8.18
C MET A 111 4.81 -0.87 7.16
N GLN A 112 4.70 0.42 6.89
CA GLN A 112 3.82 0.92 5.85
C GLN A 112 4.21 0.40 4.47
N GLN A 113 5.51 0.37 4.15
CA GLN A 113 5.99 -0.21 2.88
C GLN A 113 5.72 -1.71 2.80
N LEU A 114 5.98 -2.45 3.88
CA LEU A 114 5.67 -3.89 3.96
C LEU A 114 4.16 -4.16 3.82
N THR A 115 3.32 -3.32 4.43
CA THR A 115 1.86 -3.41 4.28
C THR A 115 1.44 -3.19 2.81
N LYS A 116 2.03 -2.20 2.14
CA LYS A 116 1.79 -1.98 0.70
C LYS A 116 2.22 -3.20 -0.12
N LEU A 117 3.38 -3.78 0.16
CA LEU A 117 3.86 -4.99 -0.53
C LEU A 117 3.02 -6.25 -0.26
N SER A 118 2.24 -6.26 0.83
CA SER A 118 1.34 -7.37 1.21
C SER A 118 -0.11 -7.10 0.81
N ALA A 119 -0.38 -6.05 0.06
CA ALA A 119 -1.75 -5.62 -0.26
C ALA A 119 -2.47 -6.57 -1.25
N ASP A 120 -1.75 -7.42 -1.94
CA ASP A 120 -2.30 -8.54 -2.72
C ASP A 120 -3.13 -9.51 -1.86
N ALA A 121 -2.83 -9.58 -0.54
CA ALA A 121 -3.64 -10.35 0.40
C ALA A 121 -5.03 -9.72 0.67
N LEU A 122 -5.22 -8.44 0.35
CA LEU A 122 -6.50 -7.74 0.58
C LEU A 122 -7.49 -7.94 -0.56
N SER A 123 -6.99 -8.13 -1.78
CA SER A 123 -7.82 -8.01 -2.96
C SER A 123 -7.32 -8.88 -4.10
N ASP A 124 -8.25 -9.54 -4.78
CA ASP A 124 -8.01 -10.26 -6.04
C ASP A 124 -8.07 -9.33 -7.26
N CYS A 125 -8.14 -8.00 -7.06
CA CYS A 125 -8.17 -7.04 -8.16
C CYS A 125 -6.88 -7.10 -8.97
N GLU A 126 -7.01 -7.07 -10.27
CA GLU A 126 -5.87 -7.05 -11.20
C GLU A 126 -4.99 -5.82 -10.99
N ASN A 127 -5.57 -4.70 -10.57
CA ASN A 127 -4.88 -3.43 -10.40
C ASN A 127 -5.05 -2.93 -8.97
N ILE A 128 -3.92 -2.67 -8.30
CA ILE A 128 -3.87 -2.06 -6.98
C ILE A 128 -3.17 -0.71 -7.09
N VAL A 129 -3.81 0.34 -6.60
CA VAL A 129 -3.26 1.70 -6.54
C VAL A 129 -3.07 2.09 -5.08
N PHE A 130 -1.84 2.43 -4.71
CA PHE A 130 -1.52 2.93 -3.39
C PHE A 130 -1.73 4.44 -3.35
N VAL A 131 -2.49 4.89 -2.36
CA VAL A 131 -2.84 6.29 -2.16
C VAL A 131 -2.45 6.68 -0.74
N ASP A 132 -1.60 7.68 -0.57
CA ASP A 132 -1.21 8.14 0.76
C ASP A 132 -2.36 8.92 1.42
N SER A 133 -2.49 8.81 2.74
CA SER A 133 -3.64 9.33 3.50
C SER A 133 -3.70 10.87 3.59
N ASP A 134 -2.67 11.55 3.14
CA ASP A 134 -2.53 13.01 3.21
C ASP A 134 -2.66 13.72 1.86
N ILE A 135 -3.17 13.01 0.84
CA ILE A 135 -3.49 13.57 -0.48
C ILE A 135 -5.01 13.62 -0.70
N GLU A 136 -5.43 14.40 -1.68
CA GLU A 136 -6.81 14.49 -2.15
C GLU A 136 -6.85 14.44 -3.68
N PHE A 137 -7.84 13.78 -4.26
CA PHE A 137 -8.09 13.86 -5.68
C PHE A 137 -8.74 15.20 -6.00
N ILE A 138 -8.28 15.85 -7.07
CA ILE A 138 -8.79 17.15 -7.53
C ILE A 138 -9.48 17.06 -8.89
N GLN A 139 -9.43 15.91 -9.55
CA GLN A 139 -10.06 15.67 -10.83
C GLN A 139 -10.66 14.27 -10.86
N SER A 140 -11.76 14.11 -11.59
CA SER A 140 -12.32 12.79 -11.83
C SER A 140 -11.38 11.93 -12.64
N PHE A 141 -11.26 10.66 -12.25
CA PHE A 141 -10.46 9.69 -12.99
C PHE A 141 -11.14 8.32 -13.09
N GLN A 142 -10.69 7.57 -14.07
CA GLN A 142 -11.06 6.18 -14.32
C GLN A 142 -9.81 5.31 -14.36
N ARG A 143 -9.98 3.99 -14.27
CA ARG A 143 -8.88 3.01 -14.28
C ARG A 143 -7.93 3.22 -15.46
N GLU A 144 -8.46 3.56 -16.62
CA GLU A 144 -7.72 3.79 -17.87
C GLU A 144 -6.66 4.89 -17.76
N ARG A 145 -6.79 5.79 -16.76
CA ARG A 145 -5.77 6.80 -16.46
C ARG A 145 -4.44 6.17 -16.04
N PHE A 146 -4.49 5.04 -15.36
CA PHE A 146 -3.31 4.29 -14.89
C PHE A 146 -2.78 3.30 -15.93
N LEU A 147 -3.51 3.08 -17.02
CA LEU A 147 -3.16 2.10 -18.04
C LEU A 147 -2.86 2.78 -19.38
N ARG A 148 -1.94 2.20 -20.12
CA ARG A 148 -1.70 2.49 -21.53
C ARG A 148 -1.39 1.20 -22.26
N ASP A 149 -2.17 0.89 -23.28
CA ASP A 149 -2.02 -0.34 -24.07
C ASP A 149 -1.96 -1.62 -23.22
N GLY A 150 -2.79 -1.67 -22.14
CA GLY A 150 -2.83 -2.79 -21.20
C GLY A 150 -1.68 -2.84 -20.18
N ALA A 151 -0.73 -1.91 -20.23
CA ALA A 151 0.38 -1.81 -19.27
C ALA A 151 0.17 -0.68 -18.27
N LEU A 152 0.66 -0.88 -17.04
CA LEU A 152 0.65 0.16 -16.02
C LEU A 152 1.56 1.32 -16.42
N ARG A 153 1.07 2.54 -16.25
CA ARG A 153 1.84 3.77 -16.44
C ARG A 153 2.62 4.08 -15.17
N LEU A 154 3.94 4.21 -15.32
CA LEU A 154 4.81 4.71 -14.26
C LEU A 154 5.29 6.11 -14.61
N HIS A 155 5.37 6.97 -13.60
CA HIS A 155 6.01 8.25 -13.76
C HIS A 155 7.53 8.05 -13.73
N ARG A 156 8.20 8.47 -14.80
CA ARG A 156 9.66 8.44 -14.89
C ARG A 156 10.19 9.82 -15.21
N LYS A 157 11.15 10.29 -14.42
CA LYS A 157 11.79 11.58 -14.61
C LYS A 157 13.30 11.39 -14.68
N PRO A 158 13.89 11.59 -15.86
CA PRO A 158 15.31 11.32 -16.06
C PRO A 158 16.21 12.21 -15.18
N GLY A 159 17.21 11.60 -14.54
CA GLY A 159 18.28 12.30 -13.84
C GLY A 159 17.90 12.95 -12.50
N GLU A 160 16.70 12.75 -11.97
CA GLU A 160 16.26 13.40 -10.71
C GLU A 160 16.73 12.70 -9.43
N MET A 161 17.20 11.45 -9.51
CA MET A 161 17.62 10.67 -8.34
C MET A 161 19.14 10.64 -8.19
N ASN A 162 19.76 11.82 -8.06
CA ASN A 162 21.21 11.94 -7.96
C ASN A 162 21.75 11.83 -6.52
N ALA A 163 20.89 11.82 -5.49
CA ALA A 163 21.32 11.66 -4.11
C ALA A 163 21.75 10.21 -3.83
N GLY A 164 22.88 10.02 -3.16
CA GLY A 164 23.47 8.70 -2.93
C GLY A 164 22.56 7.68 -2.28
N VAL A 165 21.64 8.10 -1.40
CA VAL A 165 20.66 7.22 -0.76
C VAL A 165 19.64 6.66 -1.78
N HIS A 166 19.21 7.45 -2.74
CA HIS A 166 18.25 7.01 -3.77
C HIS A 166 18.90 6.02 -4.75
N LEU A 167 20.16 6.24 -5.09
CA LEU A 167 20.91 5.27 -5.91
C LEU A 167 21.07 3.94 -5.20
N GLN A 168 21.29 3.93 -3.88
CA GLN A 168 21.32 2.70 -3.10
C GLN A 168 19.96 1.98 -3.12
N TRP A 169 18.85 2.68 -3.06
CA TRP A 169 17.52 2.09 -3.19
C TRP A 169 17.30 1.48 -4.58
N HIS A 170 17.75 2.16 -5.64
CA HIS A 170 17.67 1.63 -7.00
C HIS A 170 18.50 0.35 -7.15
N HIS A 171 19.71 0.32 -6.62
CA HIS A 171 20.55 -0.88 -6.65
C HIS A 171 19.91 -2.04 -5.89
N ALA A 172 19.44 -1.79 -4.67
CA ALA A 172 18.76 -2.81 -3.87
C ALA A 172 17.48 -3.33 -4.54
N SER A 173 16.69 -2.43 -5.17
CA SER A 173 15.48 -2.82 -5.90
C SER A 173 15.81 -3.64 -7.14
N ALA A 174 16.85 -3.26 -7.89
CA ALA A 174 17.30 -4.01 -9.05
C ALA A 174 17.77 -5.41 -8.64
N GLU A 175 18.56 -5.52 -7.57
CA GLU A 175 19.03 -6.80 -7.04
C GLU A 175 17.86 -7.71 -6.64
N LEU A 176 16.89 -7.19 -5.90
CA LEU A 176 15.68 -7.93 -5.49
C LEU A 176 14.86 -8.44 -6.68
N LEU A 177 14.86 -7.70 -7.78
CA LEU A 177 14.17 -8.05 -9.01
C LEU A 177 15.02 -8.92 -9.96
N GLY A 178 16.27 -9.25 -9.61
CA GLY A 178 17.20 -9.99 -10.46
C GLY A 178 17.66 -9.19 -11.68
N LEU A 179 17.66 -7.85 -11.59
CA LEU A 179 18.07 -6.93 -12.66
C LEU A 179 19.50 -6.43 -12.43
N PRO A 180 20.20 -5.94 -13.46
CA PRO A 180 21.50 -5.29 -13.29
C PRO A 180 21.40 -4.10 -12.31
N PRO A 181 22.40 -3.87 -11.42
CA PRO A 181 22.34 -2.81 -10.41
C PRO A 181 22.06 -1.41 -10.98
N GLN A 182 22.49 -1.13 -12.21
CA GLN A 182 22.31 0.17 -12.87
C GLN A 182 21.02 0.28 -13.67
N TYR A 183 20.12 -0.71 -13.59
CA TYR A 183 18.92 -0.79 -14.44
C TYR A 183 18.06 0.47 -14.39
N PHE A 184 17.87 1.05 -13.21
CA PHE A 184 17.09 2.27 -13.04
C PHE A 184 17.90 3.54 -13.25
N GLY A 185 19.22 3.46 -13.36
CA GLY A 185 20.11 4.62 -13.51
C GLY A 185 19.95 5.64 -12.38
N SER A 186 19.91 6.91 -12.72
CA SER A 186 19.63 8.04 -11.82
C SER A 186 18.22 8.61 -12.02
N ASP A 187 17.33 7.87 -12.64
CA ASP A 187 15.98 8.35 -12.93
C ASP A 187 15.07 8.21 -11.72
N TYR A 188 14.20 9.17 -11.51
CA TYR A 188 13.06 8.99 -10.62
C TYR A 188 12.06 8.03 -11.30
N VAL A 189 11.74 6.95 -10.61
CA VAL A 189 10.65 6.04 -11.00
C VAL A 189 9.69 5.96 -9.84
N GLY A 190 8.49 6.39 -10.03
CA GLY A 190 7.51 6.46 -8.95
C GLY A 190 6.08 6.29 -9.42
N ALA A 191 5.17 6.35 -8.46
CA ALA A 191 3.76 6.35 -8.74
C ALA A 191 3.36 7.53 -9.64
N LEU A 192 2.33 7.32 -10.45
CA LEU A 192 1.70 8.41 -11.17
C LEU A 192 1.13 9.39 -10.13
N ALA A 193 1.64 10.62 -10.13
CA ALA A 193 0.94 11.72 -9.50
C ALA A 193 -0.21 12.12 -10.43
N CYS A 194 -1.44 11.93 -9.96
CA CYS A 194 -2.64 12.36 -10.67
C CYS A 194 -3.07 13.73 -10.17
#